data_ff034e7fe3cdc42e52a222aa08e8ed93
#
_entry.id   ff034e7fe3cdc42e52a222aa08e8ed93
#
_cell.length_a   1.000
_cell.length_b   1.000
_cell.length_c   1.000
_cell.angle_alpha   90.00
_cell.angle_beta   90.00
_cell.angle_gamma   90.00
#
_symmetry.space_group_name_H-M   'P 1'
#
loop_
_entity.id
_entity.type
_entity.pdbx_description
1 polymer ?
#
loop_
_entity_poly.entity_id
_entity_poly.type
_entity_poly.pdbx_seq_one_letter_code
_entity_poly.pdbx_strand_id
1 'polypeptide(L)'
;ARETVLLEKANGDADLSDAARRKLGLSLSEQLDCVGIMKRLGGNSEQFTPVTRVAADAWLQGLPENELSKLYDAYEPLIALNLATRVKGNQGIYADFPFDAQLLYRNRLDAALSDNKNSADASEKLSDLKNVLKTIWYKYGEPCSYWAMLLADGDRMGELLDRAKTIEEHQMI
;
A
#
# COMPACT_ATOMS: atom_id res chain seq x y z
N ALA A 1 7.20 -32.64 9.08
CA ALA A 1 7.87 -31.57 8.33
C ALA A 1 6.95 -31.22 7.18
N ARG A 2 6.41 -29.99 7.13
CA ARG A 2 5.68 -29.50 5.95
C ARG A 2 6.72 -29.20 4.90
N GLU A 3 6.71 -29.96 3.80
CA GLU A 3 7.45 -29.57 2.61
C GLU A 3 6.87 -28.26 2.12
N THR A 4 7.63 -27.21 2.33
CA THR A 4 7.32 -25.87 1.80
C THR A 4 7.75 -25.90 0.33
N VAL A 5 6.80 -25.92 -0.59
CA VAL A 5 7.11 -25.73 -2.00
C VAL A 5 7.46 -24.25 -2.16
N LEU A 6 8.73 -23.97 -2.08
CA LEU A 6 9.24 -22.63 -2.35
C LEU A 6 9.12 -22.37 -3.86
N LEU A 7 8.81 -21.15 -4.24
CA LEU A 7 8.96 -20.69 -5.63
C LEU A 7 10.43 -20.64 -6.06
N GLU A 8 11.32 -21.16 -5.23
CA GLU A 8 12.69 -21.42 -5.60
C GLU A 8 12.74 -22.67 -6.44
N LYS A 9 13.18 -22.49 -7.66
CA LYS A 9 13.75 -23.55 -8.51
C LYS A 9 12.86 -24.79 -8.64
N ALA A 10 11.78 -24.65 -9.35
CA ALA A 10 11.28 -25.80 -10.08
C ALA A 10 12.38 -26.21 -11.09
N ASN A 11 13.22 -27.17 -10.69
CA ASN A 11 14.26 -27.80 -11.52
C ASN A 11 15.18 -26.83 -12.28
N GLY A 12 16.22 -26.33 -11.60
CA GLY A 12 17.40 -25.73 -12.23
C GLY A 12 17.12 -24.44 -13.00
N ASP A 13 17.54 -23.34 -12.48
CA ASP A 13 17.86 -22.08 -13.17
C ASP A 13 16.75 -21.15 -13.70
N ALA A 14 15.49 -21.35 -13.42
CA ALA A 14 14.50 -20.33 -13.73
C ALA A 14 14.25 -19.42 -12.52
N ASP A 15 15.10 -18.44 -12.33
CA ASP A 15 14.76 -17.30 -11.47
C ASP A 15 13.49 -16.64 -12.02
N LEU A 16 12.53 -16.35 -11.13
CA LEU A 16 11.37 -15.53 -11.48
C LEU A 16 11.88 -14.23 -12.11
N SER A 17 11.34 -13.89 -13.29
CA SER A 17 11.68 -12.62 -13.91
C SER A 17 11.32 -11.47 -12.96
N ASP A 18 12.05 -10.36 -13.03
CA ASP A 18 11.76 -9.16 -12.22
C ASP A 18 10.32 -8.70 -12.36
N ALA A 19 9.74 -8.83 -13.56
CA ALA A 19 8.33 -8.52 -13.80
C ALA A 19 7.38 -9.45 -13.02
N ALA A 20 7.66 -10.75 -12.98
CA ALA A 20 6.87 -11.72 -12.22
C ALA A 20 7.00 -11.49 -10.71
N ARG A 21 8.22 -11.18 -10.22
CA ARG A 21 8.44 -10.83 -8.81
C ARG A 21 7.65 -9.57 -8.42
N ARG A 22 7.70 -8.52 -9.23
CA ARG A 22 6.92 -7.29 -9.01
C ARG A 22 5.41 -7.56 -8.99
N LYS A 23 4.91 -8.35 -9.96
CA LYS A 23 3.49 -8.74 -10.02
C LYS A 23 3.04 -9.46 -8.75
N LEU A 24 3.90 -10.27 -8.15
CA LEU A 24 3.65 -10.97 -6.89
C LEU A 24 3.96 -10.11 -5.66
N GLY A 25 4.52 -8.91 -5.83
CA GLY A 25 4.96 -8.05 -4.74
C GLY A 25 6.08 -8.67 -3.90
N LEU A 26 6.97 -9.44 -4.53
CA LEU A 26 8.09 -10.12 -3.88
C LEU A 26 9.35 -9.26 -3.92
N SER A 27 9.99 -9.06 -2.77
CA SER A 27 11.36 -8.56 -2.70
C SER A 27 12.36 -9.65 -3.11
N LEU A 28 13.62 -9.27 -3.39
CA LEU A 28 14.67 -10.24 -3.76
C LEU A 28 14.97 -11.26 -2.66
N SER A 29 14.76 -10.88 -1.39
CA SER A 29 15.01 -11.73 -0.23
C SER A 29 13.80 -12.53 0.22
N GLU A 30 12.63 -12.31 -0.39
CA GLU A 30 11.38 -12.94 0.04
C GLU A 30 11.11 -14.22 -0.74
N GLN A 31 10.69 -15.24 0.00
CA GLN A 31 10.26 -16.54 -0.51
C GLN A 31 8.82 -16.81 -0.08
N LEU A 32 8.01 -17.34 -0.98
CA LEU A 32 6.62 -17.71 -0.70
C LEU A 32 6.41 -19.20 -0.91
N ASP A 33 5.66 -19.80 0.00
CA ASP A 33 5.07 -21.11 -0.22
C ASP A 33 3.76 -21.01 -1.03
N CYS A 34 3.18 -22.15 -1.38
CA CYS A 34 1.92 -22.21 -2.14
C CYS A 34 0.79 -21.44 -1.45
N VAL A 35 0.73 -21.48 -0.11
CA VAL A 35 -0.29 -20.77 0.67
C VAL A 35 -0.07 -19.26 0.60
N GLY A 36 1.18 -18.82 0.68
CA GLY A 36 1.57 -17.42 0.52
C GLY A 36 1.20 -16.87 -0.86
N ILE A 37 1.45 -17.67 -1.92
CA ILE A 37 1.05 -17.31 -3.28
C ILE A 37 -0.48 -17.21 -3.40
N MET A 38 -1.20 -18.21 -2.91
CA MET A 38 -2.66 -18.20 -2.95
C MET A 38 -3.25 -17.01 -2.21
N LYS A 39 -2.70 -16.64 -1.05
CA LYS A 39 -3.13 -15.45 -0.30
C LYS A 39 -2.87 -14.15 -1.06
N ARG A 40 -1.75 -14.04 -1.78
CA ARG A 40 -1.43 -12.85 -2.59
C ARG A 40 -2.24 -12.73 -3.86
N LEU A 41 -2.52 -13.86 -4.52
CA LEU A 41 -3.26 -13.87 -5.79
C LEU A 41 -4.77 -14.02 -5.62
N GLY A 42 -5.22 -14.63 -4.52
CA GLY A 42 -6.63 -14.95 -4.28
C GLY A 42 -7.47 -13.79 -3.74
N GLY A 43 -6.83 -12.67 -3.38
CA GLY A 43 -7.51 -11.48 -2.91
C GLY A 43 -7.77 -10.48 -4.05
N ASN A 44 -8.87 -9.75 -3.98
CA ASN A 44 -9.02 -8.56 -4.79
C ASN A 44 -8.25 -7.42 -4.11
N SER A 45 -7.14 -6.97 -4.70
CA SER A 45 -6.28 -5.88 -4.18
C SER A 45 -7.04 -4.58 -3.94
N GLU A 46 -8.20 -4.42 -4.60
CA GLU A 46 -9.06 -3.26 -4.42
C GLU A 46 -10.00 -3.34 -3.21
N GLN A 47 -10.07 -4.45 -2.49
CA GLN A 47 -11.01 -4.60 -1.36
C GLN A 47 -10.56 -3.87 -0.09
N PHE A 48 -9.25 -3.71 0.09
CA PHE A 48 -8.70 -3.14 1.32
C PHE A 48 -7.72 -2.02 1.01
N THR A 49 -7.88 -0.90 1.70
CA THR A 49 -6.88 0.16 1.68
C THR A 49 -5.63 -0.31 2.41
N PRO A 50 -4.44 -0.30 1.79
CA PRO A 50 -3.21 -0.68 2.47
C PRO A 50 -2.92 0.20 3.68
N VAL A 51 -2.34 -0.40 4.73
CA VAL A 51 -1.96 0.32 5.95
C VAL A 51 -1.04 1.51 5.67
N THR A 52 -0.11 1.35 4.73
CA THR A 52 0.78 2.44 4.27
C THR A 52 0.01 3.64 3.74
N ARG A 53 -1.11 3.38 3.04
CA ARG A 53 -1.98 4.44 2.52
C ARG A 53 -2.73 5.15 3.63
N VAL A 54 -3.29 4.38 4.58
CA VAL A 54 -3.98 4.95 5.76
C VAL A 54 -3.02 5.81 6.58
N ALA A 55 -1.80 5.33 6.83
CA ALA A 55 -0.79 6.08 7.60
C ALA A 55 -0.33 7.37 6.87
N ALA A 56 -0.33 7.37 5.53
CA ALA A 56 0.07 8.52 4.73
C ALA A 56 -1.06 9.55 4.51
N ASP A 57 -2.32 9.24 4.81
CA ASP A 57 -3.48 10.09 4.47
C ASP A 57 -3.37 11.52 5.00
N ALA A 58 -3.04 11.68 6.27
CA ALA A 58 -2.92 13.00 6.89
C ALA A 58 -1.78 13.83 6.25
N TRP A 59 -0.67 13.17 5.89
CA TRP A 59 0.46 13.82 5.22
C TRP A 59 0.09 14.24 3.80
N LEU A 60 -0.56 13.38 3.02
CA LEU A 60 -1.03 13.69 1.67
C LEU A 60 -2.04 14.85 1.66
N GLN A 61 -2.97 14.89 2.62
CA GLN A 61 -3.94 15.98 2.78
C GLN A 61 -3.25 17.31 3.15
N GLY A 62 -2.10 17.26 3.80
CA GLY A 62 -1.32 18.44 4.16
C GLY A 62 -0.46 18.99 3.01
N LEU A 63 -0.32 18.28 1.89
CA LEU A 63 0.45 18.75 0.75
C LEU A 63 -0.32 19.79 -0.07
N PRO A 64 0.37 20.84 -0.59
CA PRO A 64 -0.22 21.73 -1.59
C PRO A 64 -0.56 20.96 -2.88
N GLU A 65 -1.61 21.40 -3.58
CA GLU A 65 -2.13 20.77 -4.79
C GLU A 65 -1.04 20.59 -5.88
N ASN A 66 -0.18 21.59 -6.05
CA ASN A 66 0.92 21.53 -7.03
C ASN A 66 1.99 20.48 -6.68
N GLU A 67 2.23 20.21 -5.39
CA GLU A 67 3.17 19.15 -4.98
C GLU A 67 2.50 17.77 -5.07
N LEU A 68 1.21 17.69 -4.75
CA LEU A 68 0.43 16.47 -4.90
C LEU A 68 0.32 16.04 -6.37
N SER A 69 0.11 16.98 -7.30
CA SER A 69 0.12 16.72 -8.75
C SER A 69 1.45 16.16 -9.22
N LYS A 70 2.57 16.78 -8.84
CA LYS A 70 3.91 16.27 -9.20
C LYS A 70 4.15 14.85 -8.66
N LEU A 71 3.67 14.61 -7.43
CA LEU A 71 3.78 13.31 -6.80
C LEU A 71 2.93 12.27 -7.54
N TYR A 72 1.73 12.64 -7.95
CA TYR A 72 0.84 11.81 -8.78
C TYR A 72 1.54 11.41 -10.08
N ASP A 73 2.05 12.39 -10.82
CA ASP A 73 2.70 12.18 -12.13
C ASP A 73 3.93 11.27 -12.04
N ALA A 74 4.69 11.39 -10.93
CA ALA A 74 5.84 10.52 -10.67
C ALA A 74 5.46 9.11 -10.20
N TYR A 75 4.30 8.96 -9.57
CA TYR A 75 3.85 7.67 -9.00
C TYR A 75 3.08 6.81 -10.01
N GLU A 76 2.30 7.43 -10.90
CA GLU A 76 1.43 6.73 -11.83
C GLU A 76 2.16 5.74 -12.75
N PRO A 77 3.33 6.05 -13.34
CA PRO A 77 4.06 5.12 -14.20
C PRO A 77 4.45 3.81 -13.52
N LEU A 78 4.56 3.82 -12.18
CA LEU A 78 4.92 2.64 -11.39
C LEU A 78 3.83 1.57 -11.35
N ILE A 79 2.58 1.93 -11.64
CA ILE A 79 1.46 0.99 -11.76
C ILE A 79 1.69 0.02 -12.92
N ALA A 80 2.08 0.55 -14.09
CA ALA A 80 2.35 -0.27 -15.27
C ALA A 80 3.52 -1.25 -15.04
N LEU A 81 4.45 -0.89 -14.17
CA LEU A 81 5.60 -1.71 -13.78
C LEU A 81 5.30 -2.69 -12.63
N ASN A 82 4.08 -2.70 -12.09
CA ASN A 82 3.68 -3.44 -10.90
C ASN A 82 4.53 -3.11 -9.65
N LEU A 83 5.03 -1.89 -9.56
CA LEU A 83 5.75 -1.36 -8.39
C LEU A 83 4.83 -0.65 -7.41
N ALA A 84 3.64 -0.29 -7.86
CA ALA A 84 2.59 0.33 -7.07
C ALA A 84 1.22 -0.22 -7.48
N THR A 85 0.21 -0.05 -6.63
CA THR A 85 -1.16 -0.46 -6.92
C THR A 85 -2.13 0.69 -6.71
N ARG A 86 -3.26 0.68 -7.43
CA ARG A 86 -4.35 1.61 -7.19
C ARG A 86 -5.19 1.15 -6.01
N VAL A 87 -5.67 2.10 -5.22
CA VAL A 87 -6.61 1.86 -4.12
C VAL A 87 -8.01 2.31 -4.52
N LYS A 88 -9.04 1.70 -3.91
CA LYS A 88 -10.43 2.14 -4.11
C LYS A 88 -10.66 3.44 -3.35
N GLY A 89 -11.34 4.34 -4.03
CA GLY A 89 -11.78 5.61 -3.51
C GLY A 89 -11.87 6.61 -4.66
N ASN A 90 -12.95 7.37 -4.72
CA ASN A 90 -13.21 8.34 -5.77
C ASN A 90 -13.57 9.73 -5.21
N GLN A 91 -13.31 9.96 -3.93
CA GLN A 91 -13.61 11.22 -3.26
C GLN A 91 -12.42 11.71 -2.44
N GLY A 92 -12.27 13.02 -2.37
CA GLY A 92 -11.22 13.69 -1.62
C GLY A 92 -9.82 13.19 -2.02
N ILE A 93 -8.96 13.02 -1.05
CA ILE A 93 -7.55 12.63 -1.26
C ILE A 93 -7.37 11.29 -1.99
N TYR A 94 -8.39 10.41 -2.00
CA TYR A 94 -8.34 9.17 -2.77
C TYR A 94 -8.55 9.40 -4.26
N ALA A 95 -9.27 10.46 -4.67
CA ALA A 95 -9.36 10.87 -6.06
C ALA A 95 -8.06 11.55 -6.51
N ASP A 96 -7.48 12.38 -5.64
CA ASP A 96 -6.29 13.17 -5.95
C ASP A 96 -5.00 12.33 -5.94
N PHE A 97 -4.95 11.28 -5.10
CA PHE A 97 -3.83 10.33 -5.03
C PHE A 97 -4.34 8.90 -4.83
N PRO A 98 -4.76 8.19 -5.90
CA PRO A 98 -5.40 6.87 -5.83
C PRO A 98 -4.40 5.70 -5.76
N PHE A 99 -3.35 5.81 -4.97
CA PHE A 99 -2.26 4.83 -4.92
C PHE A 99 -2.02 4.30 -3.50
N ASP A 100 -1.35 3.15 -3.40
CA ASP A 100 -1.06 2.41 -2.16
C ASP A 100 -0.11 3.12 -1.19
N ALA A 101 0.55 4.18 -1.63
CA ALA A 101 1.45 5.03 -0.86
C ALA A 101 2.70 4.32 -0.26
N GLN A 102 2.97 3.05 -0.58
CA GLN A 102 4.10 2.34 0.02
C GLN A 102 5.46 2.98 -0.31
N LEU A 103 5.62 3.51 -1.53
CA LEU A 103 6.87 4.13 -1.99
C LEU A 103 7.05 5.58 -1.53
N LEU A 104 6.11 6.14 -0.76
CA LEU A 104 6.27 7.44 -0.10
C LEU A 104 7.22 7.38 1.09
N TYR A 105 7.49 6.19 1.61
CA TYR A 105 8.39 5.95 2.74
C TYR A 105 9.80 5.66 2.23
N ARG A 106 10.79 6.40 2.74
CA ARG A 106 12.19 6.34 2.31
C ARG A 106 12.76 4.93 2.28
N ASN A 107 12.56 4.18 3.37
CA ASN A 107 13.06 2.81 3.48
C ASN A 107 12.45 1.86 2.45
N ARG A 108 11.18 2.03 2.11
CA ARG A 108 10.49 1.23 1.09
C ARG A 108 10.97 1.59 -0.32
N LEU A 109 11.13 2.87 -0.59
CA LEU A 109 11.64 3.36 -1.88
C LEU A 109 13.08 2.92 -2.11
N ASP A 110 13.94 3.02 -1.09
CA ASP A 110 15.34 2.57 -1.17
C ASP A 110 15.45 1.06 -1.38
N ALA A 111 14.59 0.28 -0.72
CA ALA A 111 14.49 -1.17 -0.95
C ALA A 111 14.04 -1.47 -2.39
N ALA A 112 13.00 -0.79 -2.88
CA ALA A 112 12.51 -0.98 -4.25
C ALA A 112 13.57 -0.62 -5.30
N LEU A 113 14.35 0.45 -5.09
CA LEU A 113 15.49 0.80 -5.95
C LEU A 113 16.57 -0.28 -5.94
N SER A 114 16.91 -0.81 -4.78
CA SER A 114 17.89 -1.89 -4.66
C SER A 114 17.42 -3.17 -5.37
N ASP A 115 16.17 -3.53 -5.18
CA ASP A 115 15.57 -4.75 -5.75
C ASP A 115 15.43 -4.67 -7.29
N ASN A 116 15.33 -3.47 -7.85
CA ASN A 116 15.10 -3.24 -9.27
C ASN A 116 16.30 -2.62 -10.01
N LYS A 117 17.48 -2.62 -9.42
CA LYS A 117 18.70 -2.02 -10.02
C LYS A 117 19.07 -2.59 -11.39
N ASN A 118 18.69 -3.83 -11.69
CA ASN A 118 18.95 -4.50 -12.96
C ASN A 118 17.89 -4.22 -14.03
N SER A 119 16.80 -3.55 -13.69
CA SER A 119 15.73 -3.15 -14.60
C SER A 119 15.85 -1.66 -14.88
N ALA A 120 16.35 -1.30 -16.06
CA ALA A 120 16.63 0.10 -16.40
C ALA A 120 15.37 0.98 -16.26
N ASP A 121 14.24 0.56 -16.81
CA ASP A 121 12.97 1.28 -16.75
C ASP A 121 12.45 1.45 -15.32
N ALA A 122 12.42 0.36 -14.53
CA ALA A 122 12.00 0.42 -13.14
C ALA A 122 12.92 1.31 -12.29
N SER A 123 14.23 1.20 -12.48
CA SER A 123 15.22 2.01 -11.77
C SER A 123 15.10 3.49 -12.12
N GLU A 124 14.85 3.83 -13.39
CA GLU A 124 14.62 5.20 -13.85
C GLU A 124 13.38 5.79 -13.17
N LYS A 125 12.21 5.13 -13.28
CA LYS A 125 10.95 5.64 -12.71
C LYS A 125 10.99 5.76 -11.18
N LEU A 126 11.62 4.81 -10.47
CA LEU A 126 11.85 4.91 -9.03
C LEU A 126 12.79 6.07 -8.66
N SER A 127 13.79 6.35 -9.50
CA SER A 127 14.70 7.48 -9.29
C SER A 127 14.00 8.81 -9.53
N ASP A 128 13.12 8.91 -10.52
CA ASP A 128 12.28 10.08 -10.78
C ASP A 128 11.38 10.36 -9.55
N LEU A 129 10.68 9.34 -9.05
CA LEU A 129 9.88 9.46 -7.83
C LEU A 129 10.75 9.91 -6.64
N LYS A 130 11.94 9.35 -6.48
CA LYS A 130 12.86 9.73 -5.40
C LYS A 130 13.26 11.19 -5.48
N ASN A 131 13.50 11.72 -6.67
CA ASN A 131 13.86 13.11 -6.86
C ASN A 131 12.71 14.06 -6.49
N VAL A 132 11.48 13.73 -6.87
CA VAL A 132 10.28 14.48 -6.45
C VAL A 132 10.12 14.43 -4.92
N LEU A 133 10.18 13.24 -4.34
CA LEU A 133 10.01 13.03 -2.89
C LEU A 133 11.08 13.73 -2.06
N LYS A 134 12.35 13.78 -2.50
CA LYS A 134 13.40 14.51 -1.77
C LYS A 134 13.02 15.97 -1.52
N THR A 135 12.43 16.64 -2.52
CA THR A 135 12.00 18.03 -2.40
C THR A 135 10.82 18.17 -1.46
N ILE A 136 9.86 17.26 -1.55
CA ILE A 136 8.66 17.25 -0.70
C ILE A 136 9.05 16.92 0.75
N TRP A 137 9.86 15.89 0.99
CA TRP A 137 10.34 15.54 2.34
C TRP A 137 11.14 16.67 2.99
N TYR A 138 11.93 17.39 2.21
CA TYR A 138 12.69 18.52 2.75
C TYR A 138 11.77 19.65 3.26
N LYS A 139 10.66 19.90 2.55
CA LYS A 139 9.72 21.00 2.88
C LYS A 139 8.66 20.60 3.91
N TYR A 140 8.15 19.38 3.82
CA TYR A 140 6.95 18.94 4.56
C TYR A 140 7.20 17.77 5.49
N GLY A 141 8.44 17.27 5.56
CA GLY A 141 8.78 16.04 6.29
C GLY A 141 8.35 14.77 5.56
N GLU A 142 8.65 13.62 6.14
CA GLU A 142 8.23 12.32 5.65
C GLU A 142 6.84 11.95 6.20
N PRO A 143 6.05 11.12 5.49
CA PRO A 143 4.80 10.63 6.03
C PRO A 143 5.05 9.82 7.32
N CYS A 144 4.13 9.93 8.27
CA CYS A 144 4.19 9.16 9.49
C CYS A 144 4.08 7.65 9.17
N SER A 145 4.97 6.85 9.72
CA SER A 145 4.94 5.39 9.55
C SER A 145 4.09 4.68 10.60
N TYR A 146 3.51 5.42 11.54
CA TYR A 146 2.66 4.88 12.60
C TYR A 146 1.19 5.08 12.27
N TRP A 147 0.40 4.12 12.66
CA TRP A 147 -1.06 4.14 12.61
C TRP A 147 -1.60 3.47 13.86
N ALA A 148 -2.82 3.80 14.23
CA ALA A 148 -3.49 3.18 15.34
C ALA A 148 -4.81 2.57 14.88
N MET A 149 -5.13 1.38 15.38
CA MET A 149 -6.43 0.77 15.22
C MET A 149 -7.14 0.84 16.58
N LEU A 150 -8.27 1.50 16.61
CA LEU A 150 -9.17 1.47 17.77
C LEU A 150 -10.27 0.45 17.49
N LEU A 151 -10.29 -0.61 18.28
CA LEU A 151 -11.39 -1.53 18.33
C LEU A 151 -12.21 -1.18 19.57
N ALA A 152 -13.45 -0.75 19.37
CA ALA A 152 -14.39 -0.51 20.46
C ALA A 152 -15.58 -1.45 20.28
N ASP A 153 -15.91 -2.17 21.33
CA ASP A 153 -17.12 -2.97 21.42
C ASP A 153 -18.06 -2.33 22.45
N GLY A 154 -19.32 -2.19 22.09
CA GLY A 154 -20.34 -1.65 22.98
C GLY A 154 -20.83 -2.72 23.93
N ASP A 155 -20.20 -2.81 25.12
CA ASP A 155 -20.71 -3.67 26.17
C ASP A 155 -22.15 -3.28 26.50
N ARG A 156 -23.01 -4.30 26.61
CA ARG A 156 -24.42 -4.16 26.98
C ARG A 156 -25.29 -3.36 26.02
N MET A 157 -24.94 -3.34 24.72
CA MET A 157 -25.80 -2.71 23.70
C MET A 157 -27.21 -3.29 23.70
N GLY A 158 -27.38 -4.60 23.99
CA GLY A 158 -28.70 -5.23 24.17
C GLY A 158 -29.51 -4.60 25.29
N GLU A 159 -28.90 -4.37 26.47
CA GLU A 159 -29.59 -3.73 27.60
C GLU A 159 -29.96 -2.26 27.30
N LEU A 160 -29.14 -1.56 26.51
CA LEU A 160 -29.44 -0.19 26.06
C LEU A 160 -30.64 -0.18 25.12
N LEU A 161 -30.67 -1.09 24.15
CA LEU A 161 -31.79 -1.24 23.21
C LEU A 161 -33.09 -1.66 23.94
N ASP A 162 -33.00 -2.55 24.91
CA ASP A 162 -34.15 -2.99 25.73
C ASP A 162 -34.73 -1.88 26.61
N ARG A 163 -33.95 -0.85 26.94
CA ARG A 163 -34.41 0.32 27.71
C ARG A 163 -35.20 1.32 26.86
N ALA A 164 -34.93 1.36 25.55
CA ALA A 164 -35.66 2.25 24.66
C ALA A 164 -37.10 1.77 24.46
N LYS A 165 -38.04 2.64 24.77
CA LYS A 165 -39.49 2.34 24.72
C LYS A 165 -40.16 2.96 23.49
N THR A 166 -39.48 3.87 22.81
CA THR A 166 -39.99 4.56 21.62
C THR A 166 -39.01 4.46 20.46
N ILE A 167 -39.49 4.71 19.24
CA ILE A 167 -38.66 4.72 18.03
C ILE A 167 -37.61 5.83 18.12
N GLU A 168 -37.98 6.98 18.68
CA GLU A 168 -37.09 8.11 18.83
C GLU A 168 -35.95 7.80 19.80
N GLU A 169 -36.20 7.09 20.89
CA GLU A 169 -35.20 6.63 21.85
C GLU A 169 -34.25 5.63 21.20
N HIS A 170 -34.77 4.69 20.36
CA HIS A 170 -33.93 3.77 19.59
C HIS A 170 -33.01 4.47 18.58
N GLN A 171 -33.40 5.61 18.02
CA GLN A 171 -32.60 6.37 17.09
C GLN A 171 -31.49 7.19 17.76
N MET A 172 -31.53 7.37 19.08
CA MET A 172 -30.53 8.10 19.85
C MET A 172 -29.46 7.18 20.50
N ILE A 173 -29.62 5.87 20.43
CA ILE A 173 -28.63 4.85 20.87
C ILE A 173 -27.66 4.53 19.75
#